data_ad58fa0a7efcf5f7d6f33e3adfd0d309
#
_entry.id   ad58fa0a7efcf5f7d6f33e3adfd0d309
#
_cell.length_a   1.000
_cell.length_b   1.000
_cell.length_c   1.000
_cell.angle_alpha   90.00
_cell.angle_beta   90.00
_cell.angle_gamma   90.00
#
_symmetry.space_group_name_H-M   'P 1'
#
loop_
_entity.id
_entity.type
_entity.pdbx_description
1 polymer ?
#
loop_
_entity_poly.entity_id
_entity_poly.type
_entity_poly.pdbx_seq_one_letter_code
_entity_poly.pdbx_strand_id
1 'polypeptide(L)'
;VCPCNAMMEVNMEGNAGYMTDTEPGSLAAMIDLTKKAEPGYGPLFAISDSEAEMRKERIKKTKTVCTYCGVGCSFEVWTKDREILKVQPSHDSPANKIATCVKGKFSWGHINSDQRLTKPLVRKNGEFHEVEWDEALNVIADNFTAIKEKHGPDALSFISSSKATNEESYLMQKLARQVIGTNNVDNCSRYCQAPATKGLFRTVGHGGDSGSIEDLEKAAMSVLIGT
;
A
#
# COMPACT_ATOMS: atom_id res chain seq x y z
N VAL A 1 -14.03 10.78 3.48
CA VAL A 1 -13.16 11.83 4.07
C VAL A 1 -14.04 12.83 4.79
N CYS A 2 -13.79 13.07 6.08
CA CYS A 2 -14.55 14.06 6.86
C CYS A 2 -14.06 15.47 6.46
N PRO A 3 -14.92 16.33 5.90
CA PRO A 3 -14.52 17.68 5.48
C PRO A 3 -14.14 18.59 6.67
N CYS A 4 -14.58 18.24 7.88
CA CYS A 4 -14.28 18.97 9.10
C CYS A 4 -13.03 18.45 9.84
N ASN A 5 -12.32 17.47 9.29
CA ASN A 5 -11.21 16.78 9.95
C ASN A 5 -11.53 16.24 11.37
N ALA A 6 -12.82 15.97 11.64
CA ALA A 6 -13.26 15.44 12.93
C ALA A 6 -12.88 13.97 13.15
N MET A 7 -12.63 13.24 12.06
CA MET A 7 -12.11 11.86 12.11
C MET A 7 -10.63 11.86 11.80
N MET A 8 -9.82 11.36 12.72
CA MET A 8 -8.38 11.20 12.57
C MET A 8 -8.00 9.73 12.46
N GLU A 9 -6.91 9.46 11.77
CA GLU A 9 -6.23 8.17 11.85
C GLU A 9 -5.62 7.99 13.25
N VAL A 10 -5.61 6.78 13.76
CA VAL A 10 -5.11 6.48 15.12
C VAL A 10 -3.69 7.02 15.35
N ASN A 11 -2.82 6.91 14.35
CA ASN A 11 -1.45 7.38 14.42
C ASN A 11 -1.30 8.91 14.41
N MET A 12 -2.39 9.62 14.20
CA MET A 12 -2.45 11.09 14.29
C MET A 12 -2.83 11.57 15.68
N GLU A 13 -3.23 10.67 16.58
CA GLU A 13 -3.54 11.02 17.96
C GLU A 13 -2.36 11.71 18.64
N GLY A 14 -2.60 12.82 19.30
CA GLY A 14 -1.54 13.67 19.87
C GLY A 14 -0.71 14.48 18.86
N ASN A 15 -0.99 14.36 17.56
CA ASN A 15 -0.32 15.06 16.48
C ASN A 15 -1.26 16.01 15.71
N ALA A 16 -2.18 16.64 16.40
CA ALA A 16 -3.24 17.48 15.81
C ALA A 16 -2.72 18.58 14.88
N GLY A 17 -1.48 19.03 15.07
CA GLY A 17 -0.84 20.01 14.20
C GLY A 17 -0.72 19.60 12.74
N TYR A 18 -0.77 18.31 12.44
CA TYR A 18 -0.76 17.82 11.05
C TYR A 18 -2.06 18.13 10.30
N MET A 19 -3.12 18.41 11.02
CA MET A 19 -4.42 18.74 10.43
C MET A 19 -4.39 20.11 9.75
N THR A 20 -3.55 21.02 10.19
CA THR A 20 -3.42 22.37 9.62
C THR A 20 -2.75 22.38 8.25
N ASP A 21 -1.99 21.32 7.94
CA ASP A 21 -1.29 21.16 6.66
C ASP A 21 -2.16 20.49 5.57
N THR A 22 -3.31 19.99 5.94
CA THR A 22 -4.18 19.25 5.02
C THR A 22 -5.30 20.09 4.46
N GLU A 23 -5.22 21.36 4.48
CA GLU A 23 -6.36 22.13 4.01
C GLU A 23 -7.69 21.36 3.78
N PRO A 24 -8.68 21.66 4.55
CA PRO A 24 -9.60 22.66 4.08
C PRO A 24 -9.34 23.93 4.87
N GLY A 25 -9.28 25.02 4.17
CA GLY A 25 -9.12 26.35 4.70
C GLY A 25 -10.05 26.74 5.86
N SER A 26 -11.02 25.86 6.16
CA SER A 26 -11.96 26.05 7.27
C SER A 26 -11.30 25.92 8.65
N LEU A 27 -10.40 24.94 8.88
CA LEU A 27 -9.78 24.82 10.20
C LEU A 27 -8.70 25.88 10.40
N ALA A 28 -7.88 26.13 9.40
CA ALA A 28 -6.90 27.20 9.42
C ALA A 28 -7.60 28.57 9.56
N ALA A 29 -8.71 28.79 8.85
CA ALA A 29 -9.53 30.01 8.98
C ALA A 29 -10.19 30.13 10.35
N MET A 30 -10.67 29.02 10.96
CA MET A 30 -11.21 29.04 12.32
C MET A 30 -10.13 29.34 13.36
N ILE A 31 -8.95 28.76 13.22
CA ILE A 31 -7.81 29.07 14.11
C ILE A 31 -7.41 30.54 13.96
N ASP A 32 -7.34 31.06 12.76
CA ASP A 32 -7.00 32.45 12.50
C ASP A 32 -8.09 33.43 13.00
N LEU A 33 -9.35 33.03 12.88
CA LEU A 33 -10.49 33.83 13.39
C LEU A 33 -10.48 33.86 14.93
N THR A 34 -10.20 32.76 15.59
CA THR A 34 -10.11 32.72 17.06
C THR A 34 -8.88 33.46 17.60
N LYS A 35 -7.77 33.45 16.88
CA LYS A 35 -6.59 34.26 17.20
C LYS A 35 -6.92 35.78 17.17
N LYS A 36 -7.82 36.20 16.30
CA LYS A 36 -8.21 37.61 16.10
C LYS A 36 -9.37 38.06 16.99
N ALA A 37 -10.25 37.14 17.39
CA ALA A 37 -11.52 37.47 18.03
C ALA A 37 -11.47 37.65 19.54
N GLU A 38 -10.60 36.95 20.25
CA GLU A 38 -10.56 36.90 21.72
C GLU A 38 -9.13 36.98 22.27
N PRO A 39 -8.75 38.08 22.96
CA PRO A 39 -7.38 38.27 23.47
C PRO A 39 -6.91 37.20 24.45
N GLY A 40 -7.83 36.52 25.13
CA GLY A 40 -7.49 35.47 26.10
C GLY A 40 -7.10 34.11 25.47
N TYR A 41 -7.53 33.86 24.24
CA TYR A 41 -7.24 32.60 23.53
C TYR A 41 -6.04 32.68 22.58
N GLY A 42 -5.62 33.87 22.21
CA GLY A 42 -4.51 34.11 21.30
C GLY A 42 -3.21 33.36 21.68
N PRO A 43 -2.73 33.42 22.95
CA PRO A 43 -1.52 32.74 23.36
C PRO A 43 -1.59 31.23 23.27
N LEU A 44 -2.74 30.63 23.60
CA LEU A 44 -2.96 29.18 23.51
C LEU A 44 -2.91 28.68 22.07
N PHE A 45 -3.55 29.41 21.15
CA PHE A 45 -3.51 29.07 19.72
C PHE A 45 -2.12 29.30 19.12
N ALA A 46 -1.39 30.33 19.54
CA ALA A 46 -0.03 30.58 19.10
C ALA A 46 0.94 29.47 19.53
N ILE A 47 0.79 28.94 20.76
CA ILE A 47 1.58 27.79 21.25
C ILE A 47 1.23 26.54 20.42
N SER A 48 -0.04 26.25 20.22
CA SER A 48 -0.49 25.12 19.41
C SER A 48 0.03 25.20 17.98
N ASP A 49 -0.01 26.38 17.39
CA ASP A 49 0.48 26.63 16.04
C ASP A 49 2.01 26.47 15.94
N SER A 50 2.75 26.98 16.91
CA SER A 50 4.20 26.78 17.03
C SER A 50 4.60 25.31 17.14
N GLU A 51 3.87 24.56 17.97
CA GLU A 51 4.10 23.12 18.07
C GLU A 51 3.75 22.38 16.77
N ALA A 52 2.70 22.81 16.09
CA ALA A 52 2.30 22.30 14.80
C ALA A 52 3.40 22.50 13.75
N GLU A 53 3.95 23.70 13.65
CA GLU A 53 5.04 24.02 12.72
C GLU A 53 6.32 23.24 13.04
N MET A 54 6.72 23.15 14.31
CA MET A 54 7.88 22.36 14.71
C MET A 54 7.71 20.86 14.41
N ARG A 55 6.49 20.35 14.47
CA ARG A 55 6.18 18.96 14.09
C ARG A 55 6.20 18.79 12.58
N LYS A 56 5.72 19.78 11.85
CA LYS A 56 5.67 19.81 10.39
C LYS A 56 7.06 19.68 9.76
N GLU A 57 8.06 20.36 10.30
CA GLU A 57 9.45 20.31 9.82
C GLU A 57 10.06 18.92 9.84
N ARG A 58 9.58 18.01 10.70
CA ARG A 58 10.04 16.64 10.81
C ARG A 58 9.30 15.67 9.91
N ILE A 59 8.26 16.11 9.21
CA ILE A 59 7.45 15.25 8.35
C ILE A 59 8.08 15.18 6.98
N LYS A 60 8.39 13.96 6.56
CA LYS A 60 8.77 13.69 5.19
C LYS A 60 7.54 13.23 4.41
N LYS A 61 7.24 13.92 3.31
CA LYS A 61 6.21 13.53 2.36
C LYS A 61 6.86 12.81 1.18
N THR A 62 6.44 11.61 0.88
CA THR A 62 6.99 10.81 -0.22
C THR A 62 5.86 10.35 -1.12
N LYS A 63 5.95 10.69 -2.41
CA LYS A 63 5.02 10.16 -3.41
C LYS A 63 5.33 8.70 -3.69
N THR A 64 4.28 7.90 -3.74
CA THR A 64 4.36 6.47 -4.07
C THR A 64 3.06 6.00 -4.72
N VAL A 65 3.02 4.74 -5.11
CA VAL A 65 1.86 4.10 -5.72
C VAL A 65 1.31 3.03 -4.78
N CYS A 66 -0.01 2.93 -4.72
CA CYS A 66 -0.70 1.90 -3.95
C CYS A 66 -0.39 0.50 -4.48
N THR A 67 -0.06 -0.42 -3.59
CA THR A 67 0.28 -1.81 -3.92
C THR A 67 -0.91 -2.78 -3.84
N TYR A 68 -2.14 -2.30 -3.58
CA TYR A 68 -3.26 -3.19 -3.33
C TYR A 68 -3.95 -3.72 -4.59
N CYS A 69 -4.10 -2.90 -5.62
CA CYS A 69 -4.77 -3.34 -6.84
C CYS A 69 -4.26 -2.61 -8.08
N GLY A 70 -4.71 -3.03 -9.25
CA GLY A 70 -4.27 -2.52 -10.55
C GLY A 70 -4.74 -1.10 -10.91
N VAL A 71 -5.54 -0.43 -10.07
CA VAL A 71 -5.96 0.97 -10.31
C VAL A 71 -4.76 1.91 -10.34
N GLY A 72 -3.68 1.60 -9.58
CA GLY A 72 -2.45 2.40 -9.60
C GLY A 72 -2.59 3.77 -8.95
N CYS A 73 -3.39 3.87 -7.88
CA CYS A 73 -3.56 5.11 -7.13
C CYS A 73 -2.22 5.66 -6.64
N SER A 74 -1.99 6.95 -6.88
CA SER A 74 -0.81 7.64 -6.36
C SER A 74 -1.11 8.28 -5.01
N PHE A 75 -0.18 8.13 -4.08
CA PHE A 75 -0.26 8.62 -2.71
C PHE A 75 0.88 9.55 -2.35
N GLU A 76 0.62 10.40 -1.37
CA GLU A 76 1.62 10.99 -0.51
C GLU A 76 1.62 10.26 0.84
N VAL A 77 2.72 9.60 1.16
CA VAL A 77 2.94 8.97 2.46
C VAL A 77 3.68 9.95 3.35
N TRP A 78 3.08 10.27 4.49
CA TRP A 78 3.63 11.17 5.48
C TRP A 78 4.30 10.36 6.58
N THR A 79 5.59 10.55 6.74
CA THR A 79 6.39 9.80 7.72
C THR A 79 7.11 10.73 8.66
N LYS A 80 7.27 10.29 9.91
CA LYS A 80 8.08 10.92 10.94
C LYS A 80 8.79 9.82 11.73
N ASP A 81 10.07 9.98 11.98
CA ASP A 81 10.88 9.06 12.77
C ASP A 81 10.74 7.59 12.32
N ARG A 82 10.62 7.39 10.99
CA ARG A 82 10.42 6.09 10.31
C ARG A 82 9.02 5.46 10.47
N GLU A 83 8.10 6.15 11.09
CA GLU A 83 6.70 5.72 11.18
C GLU A 83 5.84 6.42 10.11
N ILE A 84 4.86 5.69 9.60
CA ILE A 84 3.83 6.25 8.73
C ILE A 84 2.78 6.88 9.63
N LEU A 85 2.53 8.17 9.43
CA LEU A 85 1.51 8.91 10.16
C LEU A 85 0.17 8.86 9.44
N LYS A 86 0.20 9.05 8.13
CA LYS A 86 -0.98 8.99 7.28
C LYS A 86 -0.61 8.79 5.82
N VAL A 87 -1.62 8.41 5.03
CA VAL A 87 -1.57 8.34 3.58
C VAL A 87 -2.64 9.27 3.01
N GLN A 88 -2.24 10.12 2.09
CA GLN A 88 -3.12 11.03 1.36
C GLN A 88 -3.10 10.69 -0.14
N PRO A 89 -4.20 10.88 -0.88
CA PRO A 89 -4.15 10.82 -2.32
C PRO A 89 -3.24 11.94 -2.86
N SER A 90 -2.50 11.64 -3.92
CA SER A 90 -1.74 12.68 -4.63
C SER A 90 -2.67 13.38 -5.61
N HIS A 91 -2.82 14.70 -5.45
CA HIS A 91 -3.77 15.50 -6.24
C HIS A 91 -3.48 15.51 -7.74
N ASP A 92 -2.24 15.22 -8.12
CA ASP A 92 -1.78 15.12 -9.51
C ASP A 92 -1.86 13.68 -10.08
N SER A 93 -2.49 12.76 -9.34
CA SER A 93 -2.65 11.38 -9.79
C SER A 93 -3.64 11.27 -10.94
N PRO A 94 -3.26 10.70 -12.08
CA PRO A 94 -4.18 10.48 -13.20
C PRO A 94 -5.26 9.44 -12.88
N ALA A 95 -4.95 8.46 -12.02
CA ALA A 95 -5.83 7.33 -11.75
C ALA A 95 -6.89 7.62 -10.69
N ASN A 96 -6.52 8.25 -9.58
CA ASN A 96 -7.41 8.43 -8.42
C ASN A 96 -7.66 9.88 -8.04
N LYS A 97 -6.99 10.84 -8.67
CA LYS A 97 -7.14 12.26 -8.32
C LYS A 97 -7.08 12.47 -6.81
N ILE A 98 -8.14 13.02 -6.23
CA ILE A 98 -8.26 13.33 -4.78
C ILE A 98 -8.87 12.19 -3.96
N ALA A 99 -9.23 11.07 -4.58
CA ALA A 99 -9.93 9.98 -3.92
C ALA A 99 -9.04 8.77 -3.69
N THR A 100 -9.36 7.97 -2.69
CA THR A 100 -8.77 6.66 -2.45
C THR A 100 -9.76 5.77 -1.71
N CYS A 101 -9.67 4.48 -1.91
CA CYS A 101 -10.50 3.53 -1.18
C CYS A 101 -9.96 3.30 0.24
N VAL A 102 -10.77 2.65 1.07
CA VAL A 102 -10.41 2.33 2.47
C VAL A 102 -9.09 1.55 2.58
N LYS A 103 -8.78 0.64 1.65
CA LYS A 103 -7.54 -0.13 1.68
C LYS A 103 -6.31 0.76 1.53
N GLY A 104 -6.28 1.60 0.50
CA GLY A 104 -5.18 2.52 0.28
C GLY A 104 -5.02 3.54 1.40
N LYS A 105 -6.14 4.00 1.97
CA LYS A 105 -6.15 5.02 3.01
C LYS A 105 -5.68 4.52 4.37
N PHE A 106 -6.07 3.30 4.77
CA PHE A 106 -5.93 2.84 6.15
C PHE A 106 -5.17 1.52 6.33
N SER A 107 -5.01 0.70 5.29
CA SER A 107 -4.41 -0.63 5.44
C SER A 107 -2.88 -0.65 5.57
N TRP A 108 -2.23 0.48 5.77
CA TRP A 108 -0.80 0.58 6.00
C TRP A 108 -0.39 0.37 7.48
N GLY A 109 -1.35 0.25 8.40
CA GLY A 109 -1.09 0.06 9.83
C GLY A 109 -0.19 -1.14 10.15
N HIS A 110 -0.23 -2.20 9.31
CA HIS A 110 0.65 -3.35 9.48
C HIS A 110 2.15 -3.02 9.36
N ILE A 111 2.50 -1.90 8.71
CA ILE A 111 3.90 -1.48 8.54
C ILE A 111 4.49 -0.99 9.86
N ASN A 112 3.68 -0.29 10.65
CA ASN A 112 4.08 0.23 11.97
C ASN A 112 3.82 -0.76 13.12
N SER A 113 3.25 -1.94 12.83
CA SER A 113 2.86 -2.91 13.86
C SER A 113 4.09 -3.53 14.54
N ASP A 114 4.07 -3.59 15.87
CA ASP A 114 5.07 -4.30 16.67
C ASP A 114 5.07 -5.82 16.42
N GLN A 115 3.97 -6.34 15.86
CA GLN A 115 3.85 -7.75 15.47
C GLN A 115 4.48 -8.05 14.10
N ARG A 116 4.98 -7.02 13.40
CA ARG A 116 5.64 -7.22 12.12
C ARG A 116 6.94 -7.98 12.30
N LEU A 117 7.10 -9.05 11.53
CA LEU A 117 8.35 -9.81 11.49
C LEU A 117 9.47 -8.92 10.91
N THR A 118 10.55 -8.77 11.67
CA THR A 118 11.74 -8.00 11.27
C THR A 118 12.91 -8.88 10.87
N LYS A 119 12.83 -10.18 11.20
CA LYS A 119 13.81 -11.20 10.84
C LYS A 119 13.13 -12.42 10.22
N PRO A 120 13.84 -13.18 9.39
CA PRO A 120 13.35 -14.48 8.91
C PRO A 120 13.12 -15.44 10.07
N LEU A 121 12.15 -16.33 9.89
CA LEU A 121 11.86 -17.41 10.83
C LEU A 121 12.14 -18.76 10.18
N VAL A 122 12.92 -19.58 10.84
CA VAL A 122 13.18 -20.98 10.44
C VAL A 122 12.61 -21.92 11.49
N ARG A 123 11.87 -22.94 11.05
CA ARG A 123 11.33 -23.95 11.95
C ARG A 123 12.42 -24.97 12.31
N LYS A 124 12.74 -25.09 13.61
CA LYS A 124 13.65 -26.08 14.18
C LYS A 124 12.91 -26.83 15.29
N ASN A 125 12.89 -28.15 15.23
CA ASN A 125 12.21 -29.00 16.24
C ASN A 125 10.74 -28.66 16.49
N GLY A 126 10.03 -28.19 15.45
CA GLY A 126 8.60 -27.84 15.55
C GLY A 126 8.32 -26.38 15.90
N GLU A 127 9.30 -25.64 16.41
CA GLU A 127 9.17 -24.24 16.80
C GLU A 127 9.85 -23.29 15.80
N PHE A 128 9.33 -22.06 15.68
CA PHE A 128 9.94 -21.01 14.86
C PHE A 128 11.00 -20.25 15.66
N HIS A 129 12.19 -20.11 15.05
CA HIS A 129 13.31 -19.35 15.58
C HIS A 129 13.68 -18.22 14.63
N GLU A 130 13.94 -17.04 15.18
CA GLU A 130 14.51 -15.95 14.41
C GLU A 130 15.95 -16.29 13.99
N VAL A 131 16.26 -16.02 12.74
CA VAL A 131 17.57 -16.25 12.14
C VAL A 131 17.99 -15.05 11.29
N GLU A 132 19.27 -14.96 10.93
CA GLU A 132 19.74 -14.00 9.96
C GLU A 132 19.42 -14.46 8.53
N TRP A 133 19.40 -13.52 7.59
CA TRP A 133 19.02 -13.78 6.19
C TRP A 133 19.90 -14.84 5.53
N ASP A 134 21.21 -14.84 5.79
CA ASP A 134 22.13 -15.83 5.20
C ASP A 134 21.79 -17.25 5.63
N GLU A 135 21.44 -17.45 6.90
CA GLU A 135 20.99 -18.75 7.38
C GLU A 135 19.67 -19.18 6.71
N ALA A 136 18.70 -18.29 6.65
CA ALA A 136 17.42 -18.59 6.01
C ALA A 136 17.57 -18.94 4.53
N LEU A 137 18.39 -18.20 3.79
CA LEU A 137 18.67 -18.45 2.37
C LEU A 137 19.42 -19.76 2.16
N ASN A 138 20.38 -20.09 3.00
CA ASN A 138 21.07 -21.39 2.94
C ASN A 138 20.11 -22.54 3.17
N VAL A 139 19.23 -22.48 4.17
CA VAL A 139 18.20 -23.50 4.41
C VAL A 139 17.31 -23.70 3.18
N ILE A 140 16.90 -22.60 2.51
CA ILE A 140 16.10 -22.69 1.28
C ILE A 140 16.91 -23.34 0.15
N ALA A 141 18.15 -22.91 -0.08
CA ALA A 141 19.00 -23.40 -1.14
C ALA A 141 19.30 -24.90 -0.99
N ASP A 142 19.65 -25.31 0.22
CA ASP A 142 19.95 -26.74 0.53
C ASP A 142 18.73 -27.62 0.31
N ASN A 143 17.55 -27.19 0.79
CA ASN A 143 16.32 -27.95 0.60
C ASN A 143 15.89 -28.00 -0.88
N PHE A 144 15.98 -26.92 -1.62
CA PHE A 144 15.65 -26.90 -3.05
C PHE A 144 16.60 -27.78 -3.84
N THR A 145 17.88 -27.76 -3.52
CA THR A 145 18.89 -28.63 -4.13
C THR A 145 18.59 -30.10 -3.86
N ALA A 146 18.36 -30.46 -2.61
CA ALA A 146 18.03 -31.83 -2.21
C ALA A 146 16.75 -32.37 -2.89
N ILE A 147 15.70 -31.54 -2.96
CA ILE A 147 14.45 -31.91 -3.63
C ILE A 147 14.67 -32.09 -5.13
N LYS A 148 15.40 -31.16 -5.76
CA LYS A 148 15.72 -31.21 -7.18
C LYS A 148 16.55 -32.48 -7.54
N GLU A 149 17.55 -32.78 -6.74
CA GLU A 149 18.40 -33.99 -6.95
C GLU A 149 17.61 -35.29 -6.77
N LYS A 150 16.73 -35.36 -5.78
CA LYS A 150 15.98 -36.56 -5.45
C LYS A 150 14.78 -36.80 -6.35
N HIS A 151 14.06 -35.74 -6.71
CA HIS A 151 12.75 -35.84 -7.34
C HIS A 151 12.65 -35.12 -8.70
N GLY A 152 13.71 -34.46 -9.12
CA GLY A 152 13.75 -33.63 -10.33
C GLY A 152 13.23 -32.21 -10.13
N PRO A 153 13.48 -31.30 -11.10
CA PRO A 153 13.14 -29.88 -10.99
C PRO A 153 11.63 -29.62 -10.90
N ASP A 154 10.81 -30.48 -11.50
CA ASP A 154 9.34 -30.30 -11.53
C ASP A 154 8.66 -30.69 -10.21
N ALA A 155 9.41 -31.18 -9.22
CA ALA A 155 8.94 -31.34 -7.85
C ALA A 155 8.79 -29.97 -7.10
N LEU A 156 9.33 -28.91 -7.68
CA LEU A 156 9.24 -27.54 -7.17
C LEU A 156 8.28 -26.71 -8.03
N SER A 157 7.51 -25.84 -7.38
CA SER A 157 6.63 -24.88 -8.03
C SER A 157 6.75 -23.51 -7.40
N PHE A 158 6.50 -22.47 -8.21
CA PHE A 158 6.65 -21.07 -7.82
C PHE A 158 5.38 -20.29 -8.12
N ILE A 159 4.87 -19.59 -7.12
CA ILE A 159 3.65 -18.78 -7.26
C ILE A 159 3.99 -17.34 -6.91
N SER A 160 3.84 -16.45 -7.89
CA SER A 160 3.99 -15.00 -7.68
C SER A 160 2.64 -14.37 -7.33
N SER A 161 2.65 -13.08 -7.05
CA SER A 161 1.47 -12.31 -6.68
C SER A 161 1.22 -11.18 -7.69
N SER A 162 -0.04 -10.83 -7.92
CA SER A 162 -0.41 -9.61 -8.64
C SER A 162 -0.05 -8.33 -7.85
N LYS A 163 0.31 -8.45 -6.58
CA LYS A 163 0.81 -7.35 -5.74
C LYS A 163 2.33 -7.21 -5.78
N ALA A 164 3.03 -8.18 -6.37
CA ALA A 164 4.46 -8.09 -6.61
C ALA A 164 4.74 -7.11 -7.75
N THR A 165 5.89 -6.47 -7.70
CA THR A 165 6.37 -5.63 -8.80
C THR A 165 6.71 -6.49 -10.03
N ASN A 166 6.86 -5.84 -11.18
CA ASN A 166 7.29 -6.54 -12.39
C ASN A 166 8.68 -7.18 -12.22
N GLU A 167 9.57 -6.49 -11.49
CA GLU A 167 10.92 -6.95 -11.18
C GLU A 167 10.90 -8.20 -10.30
N GLU A 168 10.10 -8.23 -9.25
CA GLU A 168 9.93 -9.39 -8.37
C GLU A 168 9.36 -10.59 -9.15
N SER A 169 8.34 -10.38 -9.97
CA SER A 169 7.75 -11.41 -10.82
C SER A 169 8.76 -11.95 -11.84
N TYR A 170 9.58 -11.06 -12.44
CA TYR A 170 10.66 -11.46 -13.35
C TYR A 170 11.72 -12.31 -12.64
N LEU A 171 12.18 -11.87 -11.45
CA LEU A 171 13.19 -12.60 -10.68
C LEU A 171 12.68 -13.98 -10.24
N MET A 172 11.42 -14.07 -9.85
CA MET A 172 10.81 -15.37 -9.50
C MET A 172 10.81 -16.33 -10.70
N GLN A 173 10.42 -15.86 -11.88
CA GLN A 173 10.45 -16.67 -13.09
C GLN A 173 11.89 -17.05 -13.49
N LYS A 174 12.83 -16.13 -13.32
CA LYS A 174 14.25 -16.39 -13.59
C LYS A 174 14.81 -17.46 -12.66
N LEU A 175 14.51 -17.39 -11.36
CA LEU A 175 14.88 -18.41 -10.39
C LEU A 175 14.30 -19.78 -10.79
N ALA A 176 13.02 -19.84 -11.07
CA ALA A 176 12.35 -21.09 -11.43
C ALA A 176 12.93 -21.72 -12.70
N ARG A 177 13.10 -20.94 -13.77
CA ARG A 177 13.49 -21.48 -15.09
C ARG A 177 14.99 -21.66 -15.26
N GLN A 178 15.81 -20.72 -14.81
CA GLN A 178 17.26 -20.77 -15.03
C GLN A 178 18.00 -21.54 -13.93
N VAL A 179 17.59 -21.39 -12.67
CA VAL A 179 18.30 -22.01 -11.54
C VAL A 179 17.72 -23.40 -11.23
N ILE A 180 16.40 -23.46 -11.05
CA ILE A 180 15.74 -24.73 -10.73
C ILE A 180 15.57 -25.58 -11.98
N GLY A 181 15.16 -25.00 -13.10
CA GLY A 181 14.94 -25.70 -14.38
C GLY A 181 13.50 -26.20 -14.55
N THR A 182 12.54 -25.56 -13.91
CA THR A 182 11.12 -25.93 -14.02
C THR A 182 10.30 -24.81 -14.66
N ASN A 183 9.20 -25.19 -15.33
CA ASN A 183 8.15 -24.28 -15.81
C ASN A 183 6.93 -24.24 -14.89
N ASN A 184 6.99 -24.86 -13.72
CA ASN A 184 5.92 -24.83 -12.74
C ASN A 184 5.83 -23.45 -12.07
N VAL A 185 5.41 -22.47 -12.84
CA VAL A 185 5.28 -21.08 -12.42
C VAL A 185 3.82 -20.64 -12.63
N ASP A 186 3.23 -20.04 -11.63
CA ASP A 186 1.88 -19.50 -11.72
C ASP A 186 1.77 -18.15 -10.95
N ASN A 187 0.59 -17.58 -11.00
CA ASN A 187 0.26 -16.32 -10.35
C ASN A 187 -1.12 -16.39 -9.72
N CYS A 188 -1.37 -15.57 -8.70
CA CYS A 188 -2.66 -15.50 -8.03
C CYS A 188 -3.83 -15.19 -8.99
N SER A 189 -3.56 -14.62 -10.15
CA SER A 189 -4.56 -14.37 -11.20
C SER A 189 -5.21 -15.64 -11.76
N ARG A 190 -4.65 -16.82 -11.52
CA ARG A 190 -5.27 -18.11 -11.86
C ARG A 190 -6.71 -18.21 -11.37
N TYR A 191 -6.96 -17.79 -10.14
CA TYR A 191 -8.28 -17.80 -9.52
C TYR A 191 -8.94 -16.42 -9.44
N CYS A 192 -8.18 -15.35 -9.57
CA CYS A 192 -8.65 -13.97 -9.47
C CYS A 192 -9.21 -13.49 -10.82
N GLN A 193 -8.34 -13.20 -11.77
CA GLN A 193 -8.71 -12.57 -13.05
C GLN A 193 -8.94 -13.57 -14.19
N ALA A 194 -8.35 -14.76 -14.17
CA ALA A 194 -8.48 -15.71 -15.27
C ALA A 194 -9.94 -16.11 -15.58
N PRO A 195 -10.83 -16.33 -14.59
CA PRO A 195 -12.25 -16.55 -14.86
C PRO A 195 -12.93 -15.37 -15.53
N ALA A 196 -12.67 -14.14 -15.04
CA ALA A 196 -13.22 -12.92 -15.64
C ALA A 196 -12.68 -12.68 -17.05
N THR A 197 -11.38 -12.86 -17.27
CA THR A 197 -10.75 -12.80 -18.60
C THR A 197 -11.44 -13.76 -19.58
N LYS A 198 -11.67 -15.01 -19.16
CA LYS A 198 -12.34 -16.00 -20.00
C LYS A 198 -13.81 -15.62 -20.29
N GLY A 199 -14.48 -15.05 -19.30
CA GLY A 199 -15.86 -14.54 -19.47
C GLY A 199 -15.91 -13.41 -20.49
N LEU A 200 -15.04 -12.42 -20.36
CA LEU A 200 -14.93 -11.27 -21.24
C LEU A 200 -14.59 -11.69 -22.68
N PHE A 201 -13.65 -12.61 -22.86
CA PHE A 201 -13.35 -13.14 -24.20
C PHE A 201 -14.57 -13.77 -24.89
N ARG A 202 -15.43 -14.44 -24.15
CA ARG A 202 -16.63 -15.07 -24.69
C ARG A 202 -17.75 -14.09 -24.98
N THR A 203 -17.82 -12.98 -24.28
CA THR A 203 -18.92 -12.00 -24.40
C THR A 203 -18.58 -10.82 -25.30
N VAL A 204 -17.40 -10.23 -25.11
CA VAL A 204 -16.97 -9.01 -25.82
C VAL A 204 -15.74 -9.21 -26.70
N GLY A 205 -15.19 -10.42 -26.75
CA GLY A 205 -14.04 -10.75 -27.61
C GLY A 205 -12.69 -10.24 -27.08
N HIS A 206 -12.64 -9.65 -25.90
CA HIS A 206 -11.43 -9.10 -25.30
C HIS A 206 -11.35 -9.46 -23.81
N GLY A 207 -10.16 -9.80 -23.33
CA GLY A 207 -9.97 -10.33 -21.97
C GLY A 207 -9.58 -9.31 -20.90
N GLY A 208 -9.72 -8.03 -21.17
CA GLY A 208 -9.41 -6.92 -20.26
C GLY A 208 -10.42 -5.81 -20.34
N ASP A 209 -10.15 -4.70 -19.66
CA ASP A 209 -10.98 -3.51 -19.70
C ASP A 209 -11.00 -2.91 -21.11
N SER A 210 -12.17 -2.46 -21.54
CA SER A 210 -12.39 -1.86 -22.86
C SER A 210 -12.41 -0.33 -22.83
N GLY A 211 -12.34 0.28 -21.62
CA GLY A 211 -12.34 1.72 -21.40
C GLY A 211 -11.31 2.17 -20.38
N SER A 212 -11.13 3.46 -20.26
CA SER A 212 -10.33 4.09 -19.23
C SER A 212 -11.18 4.45 -18.00
N ILE A 213 -10.54 4.70 -16.86
CA ILE A 213 -11.24 5.21 -15.65
C ILE A 213 -11.94 6.54 -15.95
N GLU A 214 -11.37 7.37 -16.83
CA GLU A 214 -11.96 8.65 -17.23
C GLU A 214 -13.23 8.48 -18.05
N ASP A 215 -13.45 7.34 -18.71
CA ASP A 215 -14.67 7.09 -19.46
C ASP A 215 -15.90 6.94 -18.57
N LEU A 216 -15.69 6.63 -17.27
CA LEU A 216 -16.77 6.64 -16.28
C LEU A 216 -17.37 8.04 -16.09
N GLU A 217 -16.55 9.09 -16.18
CA GLU A 217 -17.03 10.48 -16.09
C GLU A 217 -17.83 10.90 -17.33
N LYS A 218 -17.54 10.29 -18.49
CA LYS A 218 -18.17 10.62 -19.78
C LYS A 218 -19.41 9.76 -20.08
N ALA A 219 -19.58 8.67 -19.33
CA ALA A 219 -20.69 7.75 -19.53
C ALA A 219 -22.03 8.40 -19.15
N ALA A 220 -23.05 8.27 -20.00
CA ALA A 220 -24.40 8.71 -19.66
C ALA A 220 -25.02 7.89 -18.53
N MET A 221 -24.57 6.64 -18.35
CA MET A 221 -25.00 5.74 -17.28
C MET A 221 -23.88 4.74 -16.99
N SER A 222 -23.66 4.48 -15.70
CA SER A 222 -22.76 3.43 -15.20
C SER A 222 -23.55 2.42 -14.36
N VAL A 223 -23.34 1.13 -14.61
CA VAL A 223 -23.94 0.04 -13.85
C VAL A 223 -22.87 -0.61 -13.00
N LEU A 224 -23.06 -0.60 -11.67
CA LEU A 224 -22.13 -1.15 -10.68
C LEU A 224 -22.71 -2.46 -10.14
N ILE A 225 -21.96 -3.56 -10.27
CA ILE A 225 -22.38 -4.89 -9.84
C ILE A 225 -21.26 -5.51 -9.00
N GLY A 226 -21.48 -5.64 -7.68
CA GLY A 226 -20.55 -6.31 -6.77
C GLY A 226 -19.19 -5.63 -6.60
N THR A 227 -19.16 -4.31 -6.58
CA THR A 227 -17.96 -3.49 -6.43
C THR A 227 -17.79 -2.97 -5.01
#